data_cfe8eb55209a6751dae1236f0591e211
#
_entry.id   cfe8eb55209a6751dae1236f0591e211
#
_cell.length_a   1.000
_cell.length_b   1.000
_cell.length_c   1.000
_cell.angle_alpha   90.00
_cell.angle_beta   90.00
_cell.angle_gamma   90.00
#
_symmetry.space_group_name_H-M   'P 1'
#
loop_
_entity.id
_entity.type
_entity.pdbx_description
1 polymer ?
#
loop_
_entity_poly.entity_id
_entity_poly.type
_entity_poly.pdbx_seq_one_letter_code
_entity_poly.pdbx_strand_id
1 'polypeptide(L)'
;DVIVKENDVPCSAIAFADLAEMYNHLTALSSDFTDRTFPKINLYVISESYTSSPLHLGSTVYSYNKQANREKTYDMVIDIAIHEKVDAVNVQFSEFKANNDCYFNVRSSNTIYTSREIYTTDRILYQPVTTINVNGGHTVIKETAEHLEYFLQLMFRKREFRPGQLPILNKALQIKGVIGLLPTGGGKSLTYQLAAMLQPGVTVVIDPLKSLMQDQYDGLLGTGIDCCTYINSELSTEERASHELMMESSQVIFTFMSPERLCIFEFRERLKNMEDLHVYFSYGVIDEVHCVSEWGQDFRFSYLHLGRNLYNYVKAKNGTISLFGLTATASFDVLSDVERELSGNNSFTLDPDTIVRYENSNRLELQYKVEKIEVEYKKDQFYDKEGRLSNYPSAVNIGDVWSTNEQKAKFLSTYIYRIPDYIRQLQTKDSID
;
A
#
# COMPACT_ATOMS: atom_id res chain seq x y z
N ASP A 1 1.80 31.12 -7.17
CA ASP A 1 2.56 31.42 -8.39
C ASP A 1 3.84 30.59 -8.42
N VAL A 2 3.98 29.76 -9.43
CA VAL A 2 5.15 28.89 -9.64
C VAL A 2 5.85 29.34 -10.90
N ILE A 3 7.17 29.60 -10.82
CA ILE A 3 7.96 29.88 -12.00
C ILE A 3 8.88 28.71 -12.33
N VAL A 4 8.93 28.35 -13.60
CA VAL A 4 9.78 27.30 -14.13
C VAL A 4 10.70 27.91 -15.18
N LYS A 5 11.99 27.77 -14.95
CA LYS A 5 13.01 28.08 -15.95
C LYS A 5 13.53 26.77 -16.54
N GLU A 6 13.50 26.68 -17.86
CA GLU A 6 13.96 25.51 -18.61
C GLU A 6 14.98 25.93 -19.68
N ASN A 7 16.15 25.33 -19.63
CA ASN A 7 17.22 25.69 -20.54
C ASN A 7 17.29 24.82 -21.80
N ASP A 8 16.80 23.57 -21.78
CA ASP A 8 17.31 22.64 -22.79
C ASP A 8 16.30 21.71 -23.50
N VAL A 9 15.12 21.39 -22.97
CA VAL A 9 14.30 20.32 -23.57
C VAL A 9 12.80 20.49 -23.30
N PRO A 10 11.91 20.12 -24.26
CA PRO A 10 10.47 20.19 -24.11
C PRO A 10 9.87 19.16 -23.10
N CYS A 11 10.69 18.41 -22.38
CA CYS A 11 10.24 17.44 -21.37
C CYS A 11 9.44 18.08 -20.24
N SER A 12 9.73 19.33 -19.89
CA SER A 12 8.99 20.05 -18.87
C SER A 12 7.52 20.25 -19.27
N ALA A 13 7.25 20.54 -20.53
CA ALA A 13 5.90 20.75 -21.02
C ALA A 13 5.01 19.52 -20.83
N ILE A 14 5.55 18.32 -21.07
CA ILE A 14 4.85 17.04 -20.85
C ILE A 14 4.67 16.80 -19.35
N ALA A 15 5.73 16.98 -18.55
CA ALA A 15 5.67 16.79 -17.09
C ALA A 15 4.66 17.74 -16.43
N PHE A 16 4.56 18.99 -16.91
CA PHE A 16 3.58 19.93 -16.40
C PHE A 16 2.17 19.65 -16.90
N ALA A 17 2.01 19.09 -18.10
CA ALA A 17 0.72 18.58 -18.56
C ALA A 17 0.19 17.49 -17.62
N ASP A 18 1.03 16.49 -17.35
CA ASP A 18 0.70 15.39 -16.45
C ASP A 18 0.42 15.89 -15.03
N LEU A 19 1.23 16.83 -14.53
CA LEU A 19 1.02 17.43 -13.21
C LEU A 19 -0.33 18.19 -13.15
N ALA A 20 -0.69 18.92 -14.19
CA ALA A 20 -1.94 19.66 -14.21
C ALA A 20 -3.15 18.73 -14.27
N GLU A 21 -3.07 17.66 -15.06
CA GLU A 21 -4.12 16.65 -15.13
C GLU A 21 -4.28 15.97 -13.76
N MET A 22 -3.18 15.52 -13.16
CA MET A 22 -3.17 14.97 -11.81
C MET A 22 -3.77 15.94 -10.78
N TYR A 23 -3.40 17.21 -10.85
CA TYR A 23 -3.92 18.24 -9.95
C TYR A 23 -5.43 18.48 -10.13
N ASN A 24 -5.94 18.47 -11.36
CA ASN A 24 -7.37 18.57 -11.63
C ASN A 24 -8.15 17.40 -11.03
N HIS A 25 -7.64 16.17 -11.16
CA HIS A 25 -8.26 15.00 -10.57
C HIS A 25 -8.22 15.04 -9.03
N LEU A 26 -7.09 15.46 -8.42
CA LEU A 26 -6.99 15.64 -6.96
C LEU A 26 -7.98 16.69 -6.45
N THR A 27 -8.09 17.82 -7.15
CA THR A 27 -9.03 18.90 -6.80
C THR A 27 -10.47 18.40 -6.85
N ALA A 28 -10.83 17.64 -7.89
CA ALA A 28 -12.17 17.08 -8.03
C ALA A 28 -12.50 16.03 -6.97
N LEU A 29 -11.50 15.27 -6.50
CA LEU A 29 -11.66 14.30 -5.41
C LEU A 29 -11.72 14.96 -4.04
N SER A 30 -11.17 16.18 -3.87
CA SER A 30 -11.14 16.84 -2.57
C SER A 30 -12.55 17.18 -2.07
N SER A 31 -12.72 17.11 -0.76
CA SER A 31 -13.96 17.50 -0.13
C SER A 31 -13.97 19.00 0.18
N ASP A 32 -15.08 19.66 -0.10
CA ASP A 32 -15.30 21.08 0.29
C ASP A 32 -15.46 21.28 1.82
N PHE A 33 -15.41 20.20 2.60
CA PHE A 33 -15.60 20.24 4.05
C PHE A 33 -14.41 20.78 4.85
N THR A 34 -13.30 21.00 4.22
CA THR A 34 -12.20 21.70 4.88
C THR A 34 -12.21 23.15 4.42
N ASP A 35 -12.04 24.10 5.35
CA ASP A 35 -11.80 25.53 5.04
C ASP A 35 -10.55 25.74 4.16
N ARG A 36 -9.98 24.67 3.63
CA ARG A 36 -8.82 24.61 2.78
C ARG A 36 -9.23 24.21 1.37
N THR A 37 -9.37 25.20 0.53
CA THR A 37 -9.44 24.98 -0.92
C THR A 37 -8.05 24.67 -1.45
N PHE A 38 -7.96 23.74 -2.38
CA PHE A 38 -6.72 23.56 -3.14
C PHE A 38 -6.30 24.89 -3.79
N PRO A 39 -5.05 25.33 -3.64
CA PRO A 39 -4.60 26.59 -4.16
C PRO A 39 -4.70 26.60 -5.69
N LYS A 40 -5.08 27.72 -6.27
CA LYS A 40 -4.97 27.91 -7.71
C LYS A 40 -3.49 28.02 -8.08
N ILE A 41 -3.05 27.18 -9.01
CA ILE A 41 -1.69 27.22 -9.51
C ILE A 41 -1.62 28.13 -10.72
N ASN A 42 -0.82 29.21 -10.63
CA ASN A 42 -0.41 30.00 -11.75
C ASN A 42 1.02 29.60 -12.11
N LEU A 43 1.18 29.01 -13.28
CA LEU A 43 2.48 28.54 -13.75
C LEU A 43 3.06 29.53 -14.77
N TYR A 44 4.27 29.99 -14.50
CA TYR A 44 5.05 30.83 -15.39
C TYR A 44 6.22 30.00 -15.95
N VAL A 45 6.26 29.77 -17.25
CA VAL A 45 7.33 28.98 -17.86
C VAL A 45 8.22 29.90 -18.68
N ILE A 46 9.53 29.88 -18.40
CA ILE A 46 10.55 30.55 -19.19
C ILE A 46 11.35 29.48 -19.90
N SER A 47 11.34 29.52 -21.20
CA SER A 47 12.17 28.64 -22.02
C SER A 47 12.80 29.46 -23.16
N GLU A 48 14.10 29.25 -23.35
CA GLU A 48 14.80 29.84 -24.47
C GLU A 48 14.43 29.17 -25.82
N SER A 49 13.97 27.92 -25.73
CA SER A 49 13.72 27.05 -26.87
C SER A 49 12.29 27.15 -27.42
N TYR A 50 11.32 27.66 -26.63
CA TYR A 50 9.91 27.67 -27.01
C TYR A 50 9.39 29.08 -27.31
N THR A 51 9.06 29.31 -28.56
CA THR A 51 8.52 30.61 -29.03
C THR A 51 7.02 30.58 -29.34
N SER A 52 6.34 29.44 -29.26
CA SER A 52 4.97 29.36 -29.78
C SER A 52 4.08 28.35 -29.07
N SER A 53 2.91 28.82 -28.75
CA SER A 53 1.66 28.16 -28.34
C SER A 53 1.47 27.89 -26.88
N PRO A 54 0.43 28.48 -26.25
CA PRO A 54 0.02 28.11 -24.92
C PRO A 54 -0.49 26.67 -24.95
N LEU A 55 0.08 25.81 -24.11
CA LEU A 55 -0.51 24.52 -23.75
C LEU A 55 -1.77 24.81 -22.95
N HIS A 56 -2.93 24.47 -23.47
CA HIS A 56 -4.18 24.49 -22.75
C HIS A 56 -4.27 23.19 -21.94
N LEU A 57 -4.08 23.28 -20.66
CA LEU A 57 -4.14 22.14 -19.73
C LEU A 57 -5.29 22.36 -18.76
N GLY A 58 -6.47 21.94 -19.13
CA GLY A 58 -7.67 22.00 -18.30
C GLY A 58 -8.01 23.39 -17.77
N SER A 59 -8.38 23.48 -16.50
CA SER A 59 -8.70 24.75 -15.81
C SER A 59 -7.47 25.51 -15.31
N THR A 60 -6.28 24.96 -15.46
CA THR A 60 -5.03 25.58 -15.01
C THR A 60 -4.59 26.62 -16.00
N VAL A 61 -4.42 27.85 -15.54
CA VAL A 61 -3.98 28.96 -16.39
C VAL A 61 -2.46 28.93 -16.50
N TYR A 62 -1.98 28.61 -17.71
CA TYR A 62 -0.56 28.73 -18.06
C TYR A 62 -0.31 30.07 -18.71
N SER A 63 0.63 30.79 -18.16
CA SER A 63 1.13 32.01 -18.77
C SER A 63 2.54 31.77 -19.26
N TYR A 64 2.70 31.54 -20.54
CA TYR A 64 4.01 31.69 -21.17
C TYR A 64 4.35 33.20 -21.21
N ASN A 65 5.15 33.62 -20.27
CA ASN A 65 5.53 35.02 -20.19
C ASN A 65 7.01 35.18 -20.56
N LYS A 66 7.29 35.77 -21.71
CA LYS A 66 8.67 36.16 -22.07
C LYS A 66 9.24 37.24 -21.15
N GLN A 67 8.41 37.82 -20.29
CA GLN A 67 8.80 38.83 -19.31
C GLN A 67 8.54 38.34 -17.91
N ALA A 68 9.28 37.32 -17.47
CA ALA A 68 9.27 36.99 -16.06
C ALA A 68 9.84 38.17 -15.27
N ASN A 69 9.07 38.62 -14.30
CA ASN A 69 9.49 39.71 -13.46
C ASN A 69 10.48 39.18 -12.41
N ARG A 70 11.75 39.47 -12.59
CA ARG A 70 12.82 39.09 -11.66
C ARG A 70 12.68 39.74 -10.29
N GLU A 71 11.92 40.83 -10.19
CA GLU A 71 11.65 41.50 -8.90
C GLU A 71 10.48 40.85 -8.15
N LYS A 72 9.64 40.04 -8.82
CA LYS A 72 8.54 39.34 -8.22
C LYS A 72 9.05 38.16 -7.39
N THR A 73 8.48 37.97 -6.21
CA THR A 73 8.68 36.77 -5.42
C THR A 73 7.59 35.75 -5.78
N TYR A 74 7.99 34.53 -6.08
CA TYR A 74 7.13 33.41 -6.43
C TYR A 74 6.96 32.51 -5.22
N ASP A 75 5.90 31.73 -5.14
CA ASP A 75 5.72 30.76 -4.07
C ASP A 75 6.68 29.58 -4.24
N MET A 76 7.04 29.26 -5.49
CA MET A 76 7.99 28.20 -5.82
C MET A 76 8.77 28.57 -7.07
N VAL A 77 10.05 28.26 -7.07
CA VAL A 77 10.96 28.43 -8.23
C VAL A 77 11.51 27.05 -8.60
N ILE A 78 11.31 26.66 -9.85
CA ILE A 78 11.83 25.39 -10.40
C ILE A 78 12.80 25.74 -11.53
N ASP A 79 14.06 25.38 -11.37
CA ASP A 79 15.11 25.57 -12.36
C ASP A 79 15.54 24.21 -12.92
N ILE A 80 15.27 24.01 -14.23
CA ILE A 80 15.53 22.75 -14.92
C ILE A 80 16.67 22.98 -15.91
N ALA A 81 17.80 22.30 -15.66
CA ALA A 81 18.96 22.28 -16.56
C ALA A 81 19.56 20.87 -16.59
N ILE A 82 18.92 19.99 -17.37
CA ILE A 82 19.22 18.54 -17.37
C ILE A 82 20.63 18.24 -17.89
N HIS A 83 21.17 19.09 -18.78
CA HIS A 83 22.52 18.91 -19.33
C HIS A 83 23.64 19.47 -18.45
N GLU A 84 23.30 20.24 -17.41
CA GLU A 84 24.29 20.72 -16.48
C GLU A 84 24.63 19.63 -15.45
N LYS A 85 25.90 19.26 -15.35
CA LYS A 85 26.39 18.40 -14.30
C LYS A 85 26.52 19.23 -13.02
N VAL A 86 25.90 18.76 -11.96
CA VAL A 86 26.07 19.37 -10.63
C VAL A 86 27.08 18.56 -9.85
N ASP A 87 28.20 19.18 -9.53
CA ASP A 87 28.98 18.78 -8.37
C ASP A 87 28.25 19.31 -7.14
N ALA A 88 28.00 18.44 -6.16
CA ALA A 88 27.09 18.66 -5.03
C ALA A 88 27.35 19.91 -4.16
N VAL A 89 28.35 20.70 -4.45
CA VAL A 89 28.82 21.84 -3.63
C VAL A 89 28.42 23.23 -4.20
N ASN A 90 27.99 23.31 -5.45
CA ASN A 90 27.70 24.60 -6.11
C ASN A 90 26.32 24.64 -6.76
N VAL A 91 25.27 24.51 -5.97
CA VAL A 91 23.91 24.82 -6.43
C VAL A 91 23.81 26.35 -6.50
N GLN A 92 23.93 26.92 -7.70
CA GLN A 92 23.54 28.31 -7.91
C GLN A 92 22.03 28.42 -7.76
N PHE A 93 21.58 29.21 -6.80
CA PHE A 93 20.16 29.54 -6.68
C PHE A 93 19.70 30.28 -7.95
N SER A 94 18.46 30.05 -8.33
CA SER A 94 17.84 30.71 -9.49
C SER A 94 17.95 32.25 -9.38
N GLU A 95 17.96 32.91 -10.56
CA GLU A 95 17.84 34.38 -10.64
C GLU A 95 16.49 34.92 -10.15
N PHE A 96 15.53 34.04 -9.86
CA PHE A 96 14.19 34.35 -9.36
C PHE A 96 14.12 34.15 -7.85
N LYS A 97 13.30 34.96 -7.18
CA LYS A 97 13.09 34.88 -5.72
C LYS A 97 11.93 33.94 -5.39
N ALA A 98 12.13 33.03 -4.44
CA ALA A 98 11.11 32.17 -3.89
C ALA A 98 10.71 32.58 -2.48
N ASN A 99 9.43 32.45 -2.15
CA ASN A 99 8.93 32.53 -0.78
C ASN A 99 9.49 31.37 0.03
N ASN A 100 9.93 31.64 1.26
CA ASN A 100 10.45 30.62 2.18
C ASN A 100 11.57 29.75 1.58
N ASP A 101 12.37 30.33 0.67
CA ASP A 101 13.45 29.62 -0.02
C ASP A 101 13.00 28.32 -0.74
N CYS A 102 11.78 28.31 -1.26
CA CYS A 102 11.21 27.16 -1.97
C CYS A 102 11.79 27.05 -3.39
N TYR A 103 12.99 26.50 -3.49
CA TYR A 103 13.72 26.28 -4.75
C TYR A 103 13.85 24.80 -5.06
N PHE A 104 13.55 24.42 -6.31
CA PHE A 104 13.80 23.09 -6.85
C PHE A 104 14.75 23.20 -8.04
N ASN A 105 15.93 22.60 -7.91
CA ASN A 105 16.89 22.52 -8.99
C ASN A 105 16.92 21.12 -9.56
N VAL A 106 16.51 20.97 -10.84
CA VAL A 106 16.53 19.72 -11.55
C VAL A 106 17.77 19.71 -12.45
N ARG A 107 18.71 18.83 -12.13
CA ARG A 107 20.00 18.71 -12.83
C ARG A 107 20.27 17.26 -13.20
N SER A 108 21.13 17.05 -14.21
CA SER A 108 21.69 15.75 -14.46
C SER A 108 22.75 15.43 -13.41
N SER A 109 22.65 14.28 -12.78
CA SER A 109 23.62 13.81 -11.79
C SER A 109 24.23 12.49 -12.24
N ASN A 110 25.55 12.34 -12.04
CA ASN A 110 26.23 11.05 -12.24
C ASN A 110 26.06 10.12 -11.04
N THR A 111 25.59 10.64 -9.93
CA THR A 111 25.28 9.88 -8.70
C THR A 111 23.78 9.93 -8.47
N ILE A 112 23.20 8.77 -8.29
CA ILE A 112 21.79 8.66 -7.89
C ILE A 112 21.72 9.04 -6.42
N TYR A 113 21.47 10.31 -6.14
CA TYR A 113 21.11 10.74 -4.80
C TYR A 113 19.61 10.48 -4.64
N THR A 114 19.31 9.53 -3.80
CA THR A 114 17.93 9.16 -3.45
C THR A 114 17.41 9.89 -2.22
N SER A 115 18.07 10.98 -1.82
CA SER A 115 17.50 11.78 -0.73
C SER A 115 16.29 12.53 -1.26
N ARG A 116 15.14 12.13 -0.77
CA ARG A 116 13.88 12.82 -1.00
C ARG A 116 13.24 13.09 0.36
N GLU A 117 12.51 14.16 0.44
CA GLU A 117 11.70 14.50 1.60
C GLU A 117 10.23 14.46 1.19
N ILE A 118 9.45 13.67 1.89
CA ILE A 118 8.01 13.58 1.71
C ILE A 118 7.37 14.45 2.76
N TYR A 119 6.57 15.43 2.33
CA TYR A 119 5.87 16.28 3.26
C TYR A 119 4.81 15.47 4.02
N THR A 120 4.90 15.50 5.34
CA THR A 120 3.91 14.92 6.23
C THR A 120 3.12 16.04 6.91
N THR A 121 1.83 16.06 6.72
CA THR A 121 0.97 17.15 7.22
C THR A 121 -0.43 16.61 7.55
N ASP A 122 -1.41 17.49 7.67
CA ASP A 122 -2.80 17.10 7.88
C ASP A 122 -3.27 16.21 6.73
N ARG A 123 -3.97 15.14 7.09
CA ARG A 123 -4.55 14.24 6.10
C ARG A 123 -5.65 14.93 5.30
N ILE A 124 -5.75 14.59 4.03
CA ILE A 124 -6.74 15.14 3.11
C ILE A 124 -8.02 14.32 3.22
N LEU A 125 -9.14 15.00 3.43
CA LEU A 125 -10.47 14.40 3.36
C LEU A 125 -10.98 14.48 1.92
N TYR A 126 -11.24 13.33 1.31
CA TYR A 126 -11.72 13.23 -0.05
C TYR A 126 -13.26 13.09 -0.10
N GLN A 127 -13.85 13.38 -1.25
CA GLN A 127 -15.26 13.12 -1.48
C GLN A 127 -15.57 11.62 -1.45
N PRO A 128 -16.76 11.20 -1.05
CA PRO A 128 -17.15 9.81 -1.10
C PRO A 128 -17.12 9.27 -2.54
N VAL A 129 -16.58 8.08 -2.71
CA VAL A 129 -16.60 7.34 -3.98
C VAL A 129 -17.65 6.24 -4.00
N THR A 130 -18.19 5.90 -2.82
CA THR A 130 -19.32 4.99 -2.68
C THR A 130 -20.29 5.50 -1.61
N THR A 131 -21.57 5.13 -1.76
CA THR A 131 -22.60 5.32 -0.73
C THR A 131 -23.13 3.96 -0.28
N ILE A 132 -23.60 3.88 0.95
CA ILE A 132 -24.25 2.68 1.50
C ILE A 132 -25.75 2.82 1.27
N ASN A 133 -26.36 1.83 0.60
CA ASN A 133 -27.81 1.77 0.40
C ASN A 133 -28.52 1.18 1.63
N VAL A 134 -29.86 1.23 1.61
CA VAL A 134 -30.72 0.77 2.74
C VAL A 134 -30.49 -0.70 3.09
N ASN A 135 -30.02 -1.51 2.14
CA ASN A 135 -29.78 -2.95 2.33
C ASN A 135 -28.33 -3.23 2.76
N GLY A 136 -27.53 -2.22 3.07
CA GLY A 136 -26.13 -2.35 3.46
C GLY A 136 -25.14 -2.58 2.29
N GLY A 137 -25.64 -2.62 1.05
CA GLY A 137 -24.81 -2.72 -0.15
C GLY A 137 -24.15 -1.40 -0.52
N HIS A 138 -23.06 -1.44 -1.26
CA HIS A 138 -22.36 -0.25 -1.72
C HIS A 138 -22.74 0.11 -3.16
N THR A 139 -23.05 1.39 -3.36
CA THR A 139 -23.31 1.97 -4.69
C THR A 139 -22.18 2.92 -5.06
N VAL A 140 -21.61 2.76 -6.24
CA VAL A 140 -20.49 3.60 -6.72
C VAL A 140 -21.02 4.94 -7.20
N ILE A 141 -20.35 6.01 -6.80
CA ILE A 141 -20.56 7.37 -7.30
C ILE A 141 -19.61 7.55 -8.48
N LYS A 142 -20.16 7.47 -9.70
CA LYS A 142 -19.35 7.41 -10.92
C LYS A 142 -18.43 8.61 -11.08
N GLU A 143 -18.94 9.82 -10.83
CA GLU A 143 -18.19 11.07 -11.03
C GLU A 143 -16.88 11.09 -10.21
N THR A 144 -16.95 10.73 -8.93
CA THR A 144 -15.76 10.67 -8.06
C THR A 144 -14.91 9.44 -8.30
N ALA A 145 -15.52 8.31 -8.66
CA ALA A 145 -14.80 7.07 -8.96
C ALA A 145 -13.92 7.20 -10.22
N GLU A 146 -14.38 7.90 -11.27
CA GLU A 146 -13.60 8.15 -12.49
C GLU A 146 -12.31 8.92 -12.19
N HIS A 147 -12.34 9.90 -11.30
CA HIS A 147 -11.14 10.61 -10.87
C HIS A 147 -10.17 9.70 -10.10
N LEU A 148 -10.68 8.76 -9.30
CA LEU A 148 -9.86 7.81 -8.59
C LEU A 148 -9.28 6.73 -9.53
N GLU A 149 -10.02 6.33 -10.56
CA GLU A 149 -9.55 5.43 -11.63
C GLU A 149 -8.37 6.03 -12.41
N TYR A 150 -8.35 7.34 -12.59
CA TYR A 150 -7.19 8.01 -13.17
C TYR A 150 -5.90 7.71 -12.40
N PHE A 151 -5.93 7.81 -11.06
CA PHE A 151 -4.78 7.48 -10.22
C PHE A 151 -4.45 5.99 -10.22
N LEU A 152 -5.45 5.13 -10.28
CA LEU A 152 -5.26 3.70 -10.45
C LEU A 152 -4.48 3.37 -11.73
N GLN A 153 -4.84 4.02 -12.84
CA GLN A 153 -4.16 3.84 -14.12
C GLN A 153 -2.76 4.44 -14.10
N LEU A 154 -2.61 5.64 -13.56
CA LEU A 154 -1.34 6.36 -13.52
C LEU A 154 -0.30 5.59 -12.69
N MET A 155 -0.65 5.15 -11.49
CA MET A 155 0.29 4.56 -10.52
C MET A 155 0.46 3.05 -10.71
N PHE A 156 -0.62 2.34 -10.98
CA PHE A 156 -0.64 0.87 -10.96
C PHE A 156 -0.91 0.24 -12.34
N ARG A 157 -1.11 1.03 -13.39
CA ARG A 157 -1.40 0.56 -14.75
C ARG A 157 -2.61 -0.39 -14.82
N LYS A 158 -3.60 -0.20 -13.94
CA LYS A 158 -4.87 -0.94 -13.93
C LYS A 158 -5.97 -0.08 -14.52
N ARG A 159 -6.86 -0.69 -15.32
CA ARG A 159 -7.92 0.04 -16.02
C ARG A 159 -9.13 0.33 -15.15
N GLU A 160 -9.45 -0.58 -14.24
CA GLU A 160 -10.65 -0.53 -13.42
C GLU A 160 -10.41 -1.16 -12.05
N PHE A 161 -11.20 -0.77 -11.07
CA PHE A 161 -11.20 -1.38 -9.76
C PHE A 161 -11.89 -2.73 -9.79
N ARG A 162 -11.34 -3.68 -9.05
CA ARG A 162 -11.99 -4.96 -8.79
C ARG A 162 -13.15 -4.78 -7.80
N PRO A 163 -14.19 -5.63 -7.88
CA PRO A 163 -15.29 -5.61 -6.93
C PRO A 163 -14.80 -5.64 -5.48
N GLY A 164 -15.39 -4.79 -4.63
CA GLY A 164 -15.05 -4.65 -3.22
C GLY A 164 -13.89 -3.70 -2.90
N GLN A 165 -13.07 -3.28 -3.86
CA GLN A 165 -11.96 -2.34 -3.60
C GLN A 165 -12.43 -0.92 -3.31
N LEU A 166 -13.38 -0.39 -4.08
CA LEU A 166 -13.89 0.98 -3.92
C LEU A 166 -14.50 1.24 -2.54
N PRO A 167 -15.33 0.35 -1.95
CA PRO A 167 -15.83 0.57 -0.60
C PRO A 167 -14.73 0.66 0.46
N ILE A 168 -13.65 -0.14 0.35
CA ILE A 168 -12.50 -0.08 1.25
C ILE A 168 -11.77 1.25 1.08
N LEU A 169 -11.48 1.63 -0.16
CA LEU A 169 -10.85 2.92 -0.48
C LEU A 169 -11.70 4.09 0.01
N ASN A 170 -13.03 4.02 -0.16
CA ASN A 170 -13.94 5.04 0.32
C ASN A 170 -13.77 5.31 1.82
N LYS A 171 -13.70 4.25 2.64
CA LYS A 171 -13.45 4.38 4.08
C LYS A 171 -12.11 5.04 4.37
N ALA A 172 -11.07 4.58 3.71
CA ALA A 172 -9.72 5.13 3.86
C ALA A 172 -9.66 6.62 3.51
N LEU A 173 -10.19 6.99 2.36
CA LEU A 173 -10.20 8.37 1.88
C LEU A 173 -11.08 9.29 2.74
N GLN A 174 -12.02 8.72 3.50
CA GLN A 174 -12.80 9.39 4.54
C GLN A 174 -12.08 9.42 5.91
N ILE A 175 -10.81 8.98 5.98
CA ILE A 175 -9.99 8.93 7.20
C ILE A 175 -10.63 8.03 8.27
N LYS A 176 -11.39 7.04 7.87
CA LYS A 176 -12.04 6.06 8.75
C LYS A 176 -11.25 4.77 8.82
N GLY A 177 -11.36 4.07 9.94
CA GLY A 177 -10.85 2.70 10.03
C GLY A 177 -11.66 1.74 9.14
N VAL A 178 -11.02 0.69 8.63
CA VAL A 178 -11.67 -0.31 7.79
C VAL A 178 -11.15 -1.72 8.05
N ILE A 179 -12.06 -2.69 8.10
CA ILE A 179 -11.76 -4.11 8.05
C ILE A 179 -12.24 -4.62 6.69
N GLY A 180 -11.31 -4.80 5.77
CA GLY A 180 -11.60 -5.17 4.39
C GLY A 180 -11.46 -6.68 4.15
N LEU A 181 -12.53 -7.32 3.72
CA LEU A 181 -12.55 -8.72 3.33
C LEU A 181 -12.63 -8.83 1.80
N LEU A 182 -11.50 -9.13 1.19
CA LEU A 182 -11.39 -9.39 -0.24
C LEU A 182 -10.76 -10.76 -0.47
N PRO A 183 -11.20 -11.53 -1.46
CA PRO A 183 -10.63 -12.85 -1.74
C PRO A 183 -9.13 -12.74 -2.06
N THR A 184 -8.42 -13.87 -1.93
CA THR A 184 -7.04 -13.96 -2.40
C THR A 184 -6.99 -13.59 -3.90
N GLY A 185 -6.05 -12.74 -4.29
CA GLY A 185 -6.01 -12.19 -5.64
C GLY A 185 -7.01 -11.04 -5.90
N GLY A 186 -7.85 -10.67 -4.93
CA GLY A 186 -8.78 -9.53 -5.02
C GLY A 186 -8.12 -8.15 -5.03
N GLY A 187 -6.78 -8.08 -4.84
CA GLY A 187 -6.04 -6.84 -4.86
C GLY A 187 -6.17 -6.05 -3.56
N LYS A 188 -6.10 -6.73 -2.41
CA LYS A 188 -6.11 -6.12 -1.06
C LYS A 188 -5.06 -5.02 -0.94
N SER A 189 -3.81 -5.33 -1.28
CA SER A 189 -2.69 -4.42 -1.13
C SER A 189 -2.87 -3.12 -1.92
N LEU A 190 -3.43 -3.19 -3.12
CA LEU A 190 -3.70 -2.02 -3.95
C LEU A 190 -4.59 -0.99 -3.23
N THR A 191 -5.53 -1.43 -2.38
CA THR A 191 -6.43 -0.52 -1.68
C THR A 191 -5.69 0.41 -0.72
N TYR A 192 -4.80 -0.13 0.13
CA TYR A 192 -4.03 0.73 1.02
C TYR A 192 -2.89 1.46 0.30
N GLN A 193 -2.30 0.84 -0.73
CA GLN A 193 -1.23 1.47 -1.51
C GLN A 193 -1.74 2.73 -2.22
N LEU A 194 -2.88 2.64 -2.91
CA LEU A 194 -3.47 3.80 -3.56
C LEU A 194 -3.92 4.86 -2.53
N ALA A 195 -4.57 4.45 -1.43
CA ALA A 195 -4.95 5.38 -0.38
C ALA A 195 -3.74 6.13 0.21
N ALA A 196 -2.64 5.42 0.48
CA ALA A 196 -1.41 5.99 1.02
C ALA A 196 -0.74 6.98 0.06
N MET A 197 -0.73 6.67 -1.24
CA MET A 197 -0.19 7.57 -2.26
C MET A 197 -0.98 8.87 -2.40
N LEU A 198 -2.24 8.88 -1.99
CA LEU A 198 -3.12 10.05 -2.01
C LEU A 198 -3.13 10.83 -0.69
N GLN A 199 -2.31 10.44 0.30
CA GLN A 199 -2.27 11.11 1.60
C GLN A 199 -0.85 11.59 1.94
N PRO A 200 -0.70 12.80 2.51
CA PRO A 200 0.58 13.24 3.04
C PRO A 200 0.88 12.49 4.34
N GLY A 201 1.96 11.73 4.34
CA GLY A 201 2.42 11.01 5.53
C GLY A 201 3.00 9.64 5.23
N VAL A 202 3.65 9.07 6.23
CA VAL A 202 4.20 7.72 6.19
C VAL A 202 3.09 6.71 6.48
N THR A 203 3.06 5.60 5.77
CA THR A 203 2.18 4.47 6.04
C THR A 203 2.97 3.32 6.63
N VAL A 204 2.58 2.88 7.82
CA VAL A 204 3.11 1.66 8.43
C VAL A 204 2.29 0.47 7.96
N VAL A 205 2.95 -0.55 7.43
CA VAL A 205 2.33 -1.81 7.00
C VAL A 205 2.88 -2.96 7.84
N ILE A 206 2.01 -3.58 8.60
CA ILE A 206 2.34 -4.73 9.42
C ILE A 206 2.04 -6.00 8.66
N ASP A 207 3.07 -6.77 8.36
CA ASP A 207 2.98 -8.04 7.67
C ASP A 207 3.36 -9.21 8.58
N PRO A 208 2.64 -10.35 8.48
CA PRO A 208 2.92 -11.51 9.30
C PRO A 208 4.21 -12.25 8.92
N LEU A 209 4.59 -12.21 7.66
CA LEU A 209 5.70 -12.99 7.11
C LEU A 209 6.69 -12.09 6.38
N LYS A 210 7.97 -12.36 6.57
CA LYS A 210 9.06 -11.64 5.91
C LYS A 210 9.03 -11.76 4.38
N SER A 211 8.65 -12.94 3.85
CA SER A 211 8.48 -13.15 2.42
C SER A 211 7.39 -12.25 1.84
N LEU A 212 6.28 -12.06 2.56
CA LEU A 212 5.21 -11.15 2.13
C LEU A 212 5.69 -9.70 2.11
N MET A 213 6.45 -9.27 3.13
CA MET A 213 7.05 -7.93 3.13
C MET A 213 7.93 -7.71 1.91
N GLN A 214 8.80 -8.69 1.60
CA GLN A 214 9.69 -8.61 0.45
C GLN A 214 8.89 -8.57 -0.86
N ASP A 215 7.89 -9.43 -1.02
CA ASP A 215 7.02 -9.46 -2.21
C ASP A 215 6.28 -8.13 -2.40
N GLN A 216 5.78 -7.51 -1.31
CA GLN A 216 5.12 -6.21 -1.35
C GLN A 216 6.10 -5.09 -1.74
N TYR A 217 7.29 -5.09 -1.13
CA TYR A 217 8.36 -4.14 -1.43
C TYR A 217 8.81 -4.25 -2.89
N ASP A 218 9.14 -5.46 -3.35
CA ASP A 218 9.56 -5.70 -4.74
C ASP A 218 8.45 -5.39 -5.74
N GLY A 219 7.19 -5.64 -5.36
CA GLY A 219 6.02 -5.27 -6.14
C GLY A 219 5.89 -3.77 -6.35
N LEU A 220 6.11 -2.95 -5.33
CA LEU A 220 6.13 -1.49 -5.44
C LEU A 220 7.28 -1.01 -6.33
N LEU A 221 8.50 -1.52 -6.11
CA LEU A 221 9.64 -1.21 -6.97
C LEU A 221 9.38 -1.57 -8.44
N GLY A 222 8.75 -2.71 -8.68
CA GLY A 222 8.37 -3.17 -10.02
C GLY A 222 7.35 -2.25 -10.73
N THR A 223 6.57 -1.49 -9.97
CA THR A 223 5.66 -0.46 -10.52
C THR A 223 6.31 0.92 -10.62
N GLY A 224 7.56 1.07 -10.20
CA GLY A 224 8.29 2.34 -10.18
C GLY A 224 8.05 3.17 -8.91
N ILE A 225 7.40 2.60 -7.89
CA ILE A 225 7.19 3.25 -6.59
C ILE A 225 8.33 2.84 -5.66
N ASP A 226 9.38 3.65 -5.61
CA ASP A 226 10.61 3.38 -4.84
C ASP A 226 10.65 4.10 -3.47
N CYS A 227 9.62 4.87 -3.13
CA CYS A 227 9.47 5.51 -1.82
C CYS A 227 8.93 4.52 -0.78
N CYS A 228 9.62 3.40 -0.63
CA CYS A 228 9.26 2.32 0.29
C CYS A 228 10.51 1.72 0.96
N THR A 229 10.32 1.19 2.14
CA THR A 229 11.35 0.46 2.89
C THR A 229 10.73 -0.67 3.72
N TYR A 230 11.56 -1.56 4.24
CA TYR A 230 11.10 -2.60 5.17
C TYR A 230 12.07 -2.75 6.35
N ILE A 231 11.53 -3.17 7.49
CA ILE A 231 12.27 -3.38 8.72
C ILE A 231 11.97 -4.77 9.26
N ASN A 232 12.89 -5.71 9.06
CA ASN A 232 12.74 -7.08 9.53
C ASN A 232 14.00 -7.57 10.28
N SER A 233 14.01 -8.82 10.73
CA SER A 233 15.12 -9.39 11.50
C SER A 233 16.27 -9.94 10.63
N GLU A 234 16.15 -9.92 9.30
CA GLU A 234 17.19 -10.37 8.38
C GLU A 234 18.19 -9.26 8.06
N LEU A 235 17.78 -8.01 8.24
CA LEU A 235 18.66 -6.86 8.07
C LEU A 235 19.77 -6.87 9.14
N SER A 236 20.98 -6.59 8.69
CA SER A 236 22.09 -6.25 9.59
C SER A 236 21.75 -5.04 10.46
N THR A 237 22.51 -4.80 11.50
CA THR A 237 22.27 -3.64 12.39
C THR A 237 22.40 -2.31 11.62
N GLU A 238 23.34 -2.24 10.68
CA GLU A 238 23.60 -1.02 9.88
C GLU A 238 22.49 -0.79 8.85
N GLU A 239 22.09 -1.82 8.11
CA GLU A 239 20.97 -1.73 7.16
C GLU A 239 19.68 -1.35 7.88
N ARG A 240 19.40 -1.97 9.02
CA ARG A 240 18.22 -1.66 9.82
C ARG A 240 18.21 -0.20 10.27
N ALA A 241 19.35 0.30 10.77
CA ALA A 241 19.46 1.70 11.17
C ALA A 241 19.23 2.64 10.00
N SER A 242 19.71 2.29 8.80
CA SER A 242 19.48 3.07 7.57
C SER A 242 17.99 3.08 7.19
N HIS A 243 17.32 1.94 7.21
CA HIS A 243 15.89 1.83 6.88
C HIS A 243 15.01 2.56 7.92
N GLU A 244 15.36 2.48 9.20
CA GLU A 244 14.69 3.26 10.26
C GLU A 244 14.88 4.77 10.05
N LEU A 245 16.08 5.19 9.66
CA LEU A 245 16.36 6.60 9.36
C LEU A 245 15.60 7.11 8.15
N MET A 246 15.44 6.30 7.10
CA MET A 246 14.60 6.66 5.94
C MET A 246 13.15 6.94 6.34
N MET A 247 12.60 6.16 7.27
CA MET A 247 11.26 6.39 7.82
C MET A 247 11.22 7.67 8.66
N GLU A 248 12.16 7.83 9.61
CA GLU A 248 12.24 8.98 10.54
C GLU A 248 12.44 10.31 9.82
N SER A 249 13.18 10.29 8.72
CA SER A 249 13.46 11.48 7.91
C SER A 249 12.45 11.70 6.78
N SER A 250 11.32 11.02 6.82
CA SER A 250 10.24 11.20 5.83
C SER A 250 10.68 10.98 4.37
N GLN A 251 11.58 10.02 4.13
CA GLN A 251 12.05 9.69 2.79
C GLN A 251 11.17 8.63 2.09
N VAL A 252 10.26 8.00 2.84
CA VAL A 252 9.41 6.90 2.35
C VAL A 252 7.95 7.11 2.69
N ILE A 253 7.07 6.68 1.78
CA ILE A 253 5.62 6.61 2.00
C ILE A 253 5.26 5.30 2.69
N PHE A 254 5.94 4.20 2.35
CA PHE A 254 5.64 2.89 2.88
C PHE A 254 6.79 2.35 3.73
N THR A 255 6.46 1.92 4.94
CA THR A 255 7.38 1.18 5.81
C THR A 255 6.73 -0.15 6.20
N PHE A 256 7.24 -1.24 5.63
CA PHE A 256 6.81 -2.59 5.97
C PHE A 256 7.56 -3.08 7.19
N MET A 257 6.86 -3.68 8.15
CA MET A 257 7.50 -4.21 9.34
C MET A 257 6.75 -5.39 9.95
N SER A 258 7.47 -6.18 10.74
CA SER A 258 6.85 -7.25 11.51
C SER A 258 6.19 -6.70 12.80
N PRO A 259 5.16 -7.37 13.31
CA PRO A 259 4.45 -6.93 14.52
C PRO A 259 5.37 -6.86 15.75
N GLU A 260 6.46 -7.66 15.78
CA GLU A 260 7.44 -7.67 16.88
C GLU A 260 8.15 -6.32 17.04
N ARG A 261 8.28 -5.54 15.95
CA ARG A 261 8.95 -4.22 16.03
C ARG A 261 8.24 -3.28 16.99
N LEU A 262 6.92 -3.31 17.02
CA LEU A 262 6.13 -2.51 17.96
C LEU A 262 6.25 -2.97 19.42
N CYS A 263 6.87 -4.12 19.68
CA CYS A 263 7.16 -4.57 21.04
C CYS A 263 8.54 -4.07 21.57
N ILE A 264 9.39 -3.55 20.71
CA ILE A 264 10.72 -3.07 21.04
C ILE A 264 10.63 -1.65 21.59
N PHE A 265 11.17 -1.43 22.79
CA PHE A 265 11.06 -0.14 23.48
C PHE A 265 11.74 0.99 22.69
N GLU A 266 12.95 0.77 22.22
CA GLU A 266 13.72 1.75 21.46
C GLU A 266 13.01 2.18 20.17
N PHE A 267 12.37 1.24 19.50
CA PHE A 267 11.60 1.52 18.29
C PHE A 267 10.33 2.35 18.59
N ARG A 268 9.66 2.06 19.70
CA ARG A 268 8.51 2.88 20.14
C ARG A 268 8.91 4.32 20.44
N GLU A 269 10.06 4.51 21.10
CA GLU A 269 10.56 5.87 21.36
C GLU A 269 10.93 6.60 20.08
N ARG A 270 11.47 5.91 19.06
CA ARG A 270 11.66 6.48 17.72
C ARG A 270 10.35 6.96 17.10
N LEU A 271 9.31 6.12 17.12
CA LEU A 271 8.00 6.50 16.60
C LEU A 271 7.41 7.75 17.30
N LYS A 272 7.64 7.89 18.60
CA LYS A 272 7.24 9.10 19.34
C LYS A 272 8.07 10.33 18.92
N ASN A 273 9.38 10.16 18.81
CA ASN A 273 10.26 11.24 18.40
C ASN A 273 9.95 11.78 16.99
N MET A 274 9.37 10.95 16.11
CA MET A 274 8.91 11.40 14.80
C MET A 274 7.85 12.50 14.90
N GLU A 275 6.96 12.45 15.90
CA GLU A 275 5.99 13.52 16.16
C GLU A 275 6.69 14.85 16.50
N ASP A 276 7.75 14.81 17.31
CA ASP A 276 8.56 15.99 17.66
C ASP A 276 9.32 16.56 16.44
N LEU A 277 9.66 15.69 15.49
CA LEU A 277 10.28 16.06 14.21
C LEU A 277 9.25 16.49 13.16
N HIS A 278 7.97 16.58 13.51
CA HIS A 278 6.87 16.85 12.59
C HIS A 278 6.71 15.84 11.44
N VAL A 279 7.16 14.61 11.66
CA VAL A 279 6.92 13.50 10.74
C VAL A 279 5.71 12.70 11.20
N TYR A 280 4.66 12.72 10.39
CA TYR A 280 3.37 12.15 10.73
C TYR A 280 3.04 10.95 9.84
N PHE A 281 2.13 10.11 10.34
CA PHE A 281 1.66 8.95 9.63
C PHE A 281 0.27 9.19 9.01
N SER A 282 0.06 8.62 7.82
CA SER A 282 -1.25 8.64 7.15
C SER A 282 -2.12 7.47 7.59
N TYR A 283 -1.57 6.26 7.60
CA TYR A 283 -2.29 5.03 7.92
C TYR A 283 -1.44 4.04 8.70
N GLY A 284 -2.13 3.20 9.49
CA GLY A 284 -1.62 1.95 10.04
C GLY A 284 -2.32 0.77 9.37
N VAL A 285 -1.61 -0.04 8.63
CA VAL A 285 -2.14 -1.19 7.89
C VAL A 285 -1.72 -2.48 8.57
N ILE A 286 -2.66 -3.40 8.75
CA ILE A 286 -2.40 -4.76 9.24
C ILE A 286 -2.85 -5.70 8.13
N ASP A 287 -1.89 -6.20 7.36
CA ASP A 287 -2.18 -7.20 6.33
C ASP A 287 -2.34 -8.57 6.98
N GLU A 288 -3.17 -9.41 6.39
CA GLU A 288 -3.62 -10.70 6.91
C GLU A 288 -4.07 -10.59 8.39
N VAL A 289 -4.94 -9.62 8.66
CA VAL A 289 -5.37 -9.26 10.02
C VAL A 289 -6.03 -10.42 10.80
N HIS A 290 -6.48 -11.48 10.13
CA HIS A 290 -6.98 -12.71 10.77
C HIS A 290 -5.93 -13.36 11.69
N CYS A 291 -4.63 -13.12 11.44
CA CYS A 291 -3.55 -13.61 12.29
C CYS A 291 -3.62 -13.08 13.74
N VAL A 292 -4.32 -11.98 13.97
CA VAL A 292 -4.57 -11.46 15.33
C VAL A 292 -5.32 -12.50 16.18
N SER A 293 -6.34 -13.14 15.62
CA SER A 293 -7.11 -14.17 16.33
C SER A 293 -6.38 -15.50 16.35
N GLU A 294 -5.85 -15.96 15.20
CA GLU A 294 -5.29 -17.29 15.04
C GLU A 294 -3.92 -17.46 15.72
N TRP A 295 -3.08 -16.42 15.70
CA TRP A 295 -1.69 -16.51 16.15
C TRP A 295 -1.43 -15.77 17.47
N GLY A 296 -2.24 -14.78 17.81
CA GLY A 296 -1.98 -13.90 18.93
C GLY A 296 -2.03 -14.62 20.27
N GLN A 297 -2.89 -15.62 20.44
CA GLN A 297 -3.05 -16.33 21.71
C GLN A 297 -2.05 -17.47 21.91
N ASP A 298 -1.69 -18.18 20.83
CA ASP A 298 -0.95 -19.43 20.94
C ASP A 298 0.49 -19.38 20.42
N PHE A 299 0.79 -18.46 19.47
CA PHE A 299 2.04 -18.51 18.74
C PHE A 299 2.81 -17.19 18.68
N ARG A 300 2.14 -16.04 18.50
CA ARG A 300 2.79 -14.74 18.30
C ARG A 300 2.15 -13.64 19.14
N PHE A 301 2.59 -13.51 20.38
CA PHE A 301 2.09 -12.49 21.33
C PHE A 301 2.21 -11.04 20.82
N SER A 302 3.06 -10.79 19.83
CA SER A 302 3.22 -9.47 19.21
C SER A 302 1.96 -8.96 18.50
N TYR A 303 1.03 -9.85 18.12
CA TYR A 303 -0.28 -9.47 17.60
C TYR A 303 -1.26 -9.02 18.68
N LEU A 304 -1.07 -9.46 19.92
CA LEU A 304 -1.85 -8.94 21.04
C LEU A 304 -1.49 -7.47 21.27
N HIS A 305 -2.48 -6.63 21.32
CA HIS A 305 -2.34 -5.18 21.50
C HIS A 305 -1.76 -4.41 20.30
N LEU A 306 -1.77 -5.01 19.11
CA LEU A 306 -1.24 -4.39 17.90
C LEU A 306 -1.97 -3.09 17.56
N GLY A 307 -3.31 -3.10 17.57
CA GLY A 307 -4.12 -1.90 17.38
C GLY A 307 -3.82 -0.83 18.41
N ARG A 308 -3.79 -1.19 19.68
CA ARG A 308 -3.43 -0.26 20.76
C ARG A 308 -2.02 0.32 20.60
N ASN A 309 -1.06 -0.49 20.19
CA ASN A 309 0.30 -0.02 19.94
C ASN A 309 0.34 0.95 18.76
N LEU A 310 -0.38 0.67 17.68
CA LEU A 310 -0.49 1.59 16.55
C LEU A 310 -1.10 2.92 16.98
N TYR A 311 -2.21 2.93 17.70
CA TYR A 311 -2.81 4.18 18.22
C TYR A 311 -1.87 4.96 19.15
N ASN A 312 -1.09 4.27 19.97
CA ASN A 312 -0.22 4.91 20.94
C ASN A 312 1.05 5.50 20.32
N TYR A 313 1.62 4.85 19.33
CA TYR A 313 2.97 5.18 18.83
C TYR A 313 2.98 5.72 17.40
N VAL A 314 2.00 5.37 16.57
CA VAL A 314 1.92 5.85 15.18
C VAL A 314 0.97 7.05 15.13
N LYS A 315 1.53 8.25 15.02
CA LYS A 315 0.78 9.50 15.19
C LYS A 315 0.43 10.15 13.86
N ALA A 316 -0.86 10.42 13.66
CA ALA A 316 -1.30 11.35 12.62
C ALA A 316 -1.23 12.79 13.15
N LYS A 317 -1.05 13.77 12.28
CA LYS A 317 -0.96 15.18 12.69
C LYS A 317 -2.23 15.64 13.42
N ASN A 318 -3.38 15.28 12.88
CA ASN A 318 -4.66 15.60 13.48
C ASN A 318 -5.48 14.33 13.71
N GLY A 319 -5.94 14.14 14.93
CA GLY A 319 -6.77 13.00 15.32
C GLY A 319 -5.99 11.68 15.44
N THR A 320 -6.71 10.59 15.57
CA THR A 320 -6.15 9.24 15.68
C THR A 320 -5.79 8.69 14.30
N ILE A 321 -4.78 7.83 14.27
CA ILE A 321 -4.42 7.10 13.05
C ILE A 321 -5.59 6.25 12.56
N SER A 322 -5.82 6.21 11.24
CA SER A 322 -6.78 5.30 10.64
C SER A 322 -6.16 3.94 10.41
N LEU A 323 -6.82 2.88 10.88
CA LEU A 323 -6.32 1.52 10.76
C LEU A 323 -7.01 0.78 9.62
N PHE A 324 -6.23 0.10 8.81
CA PHE A 324 -6.68 -0.89 7.85
C PHE A 324 -6.40 -2.29 8.40
N GLY A 325 -7.43 -3.10 8.53
CA GLY A 325 -7.28 -4.54 8.70
C GLY A 325 -7.69 -5.23 7.41
N LEU A 326 -6.80 -5.94 6.75
CA LEU A 326 -7.09 -6.60 5.48
C LEU A 326 -6.93 -8.11 5.61
N THR A 327 -7.89 -8.87 5.08
CA THR A 327 -7.80 -10.33 5.03
C THR A 327 -8.60 -10.91 3.87
N ALA A 328 -8.26 -12.13 3.48
CA ALA A 328 -9.03 -12.88 2.49
C ALA A 328 -10.15 -13.70 3.13
N THR A 329 -9.92 -14.17 4.34
CA THR A 329 -10.80 -15.11 5.04
C THR A 329 -10.93 -14.72 6.51
N ALA A 330 -12.16 -14.65 6.99
CA ALA A 330 -12.44 -14.53 8.41
C ALA A 330 -13.81 -15.11 8.74
N SER A 331 -13.88 -15.96 9.76
CA SER A 331 -15.14 -16.35 10.38
C SER A 331 -15.71 -15.19 11.21
N PHE A 332 -16.93 -15.34 11.70
CA PHE A 332 -17.52 -14.32 12.57
C PHE A 332 -16.71 -14.14 13.88
N ASP A 333 -16.21 -15.23 14.43
CA ASP A 333 -15.40 -15.18 15.68
C ASP A 333 -14.08 -14.46 15.44
N VAL A 334 -13.40 -14.75 14.31
CA VAL A 334 -12.17 -14.06 13.91
C VAL A 334 -12.44 -12.57 13.69
N LEU A 335 -13.55 -12.20 13.04
CA LEU A 335 -13.93 -10.80 12.85
C LEU A 335 -14.15 -10.07 14.17
N SER A 336 -14.81 -10.71 15.13
CA SER A 336 -15.03 -10.14 16.47
C SER A 336 -13.70 -9.89 17.18
N ASP A 337 -12.74 -10.80 17.08
CA ASP A 337 -11.40 -10.61 17.63
C ASP A 337 -10.64 -9.46 16.93
N VAL A 338 -10.77 -9.38 15.61
CA VAL A 338 -10.18 -8.30 14.80
C VAL A 338 -10.78 -6.94 15.19
N GLU A 339 -12.10 -6.84 15.31
CA GLU A 339 -12.75 -5.59 15.76
C GLU A 339 -12.29 -5.19 17.15
N ARG A 340 -12.22 -6.13 18.09
CA ARG A 340 -11.72 -5.88 19.43
C ARG A 340 -10.28 -5.36 19.40
N GLU A 341 -9.42 -5.96 18.60
CA GLU A 341 -8.02 -5.56 18.51
C GLU A 341 -7.86 -4.20 17.82
N LEU A 342 -8.55 -3.96 16.70
CA LEU A 342 -8.52 -2.68 16.00
C LEU A 342 -9.19 -1.54 16.78
N SER A 343 -10.10 -1.85 17.71
CA SER A 343 -10.61 -0.87 18.67
C SER A 343 -9.68 -0.65 19.89
N GLY A 344 -8.48 -1.24 19.90
CA GLY A 344 -7.57 -1.16 21.04
C GLY A 344 -8.20 -1.70 22.33
N ASN A 345 -8.90 -2.83 22.26
CA ASN A 345 -9.72 -3.41 23.34
C ASN A 345 -10.82 -2.43 23.83
N ASN A 346 -11.59 -1.89 22.90
CA ASN A 346 -12.68 -0.93 23.13
C ASN A 346 -12.22 0.43 23.70
N SER A 347 -10.94 0.76 23.60
CA SER A 347 -10.43 2.09 23.97
C SER A 347 -10.72 3.13 22.89
N PHE A 348 -10.98 2.70 21.65
CA PHE A 348 -11.32 3.53 20.50
C PHE A 348 -12.61 3.04 19.86
N THR A 349 -13.45 3.98 19.46
CA THR A 349 -14.73 3.65 18.82
C THR A 349 -14.49 3.39 17.34
N LEU A 350 -14.88 2.20 16.86
CA LEU A 350 -14.94 1.90 15.43
C LEU A 350 -16.28 2.37 14.87
N ASP A 351 -16.28 2.80 13.61
CA ASP A 351 -17.51 3.13 12.89
C ASP A 351 -18.42 1.88 12.78
N PRO A 352 -19.76 2.02 12.86
CA PRO A 352 -20.68 0.88 12.75
C PRO A 352 -20.55 0.08 11.45
N ASP A 353 -20.05 0.73 10.39
CA ASP A 353 -19.85 0.17 9.06
C ASP A 353 -18.36 -0.06 8.74
N THR A 354 -17.53 -0.30 9.76
CA THR A 354 -16.08 -0.54 9.61
C THR A 354 -15.79 -1.77 8.76
N ILE A 355 -16.64 -2.81 8.84
CA ILE A 355 -16.43 -4.05 8.07
C ILE A 355 -16.95 -3.86 6.65
N VAL A 356 -16.05 -3.97 5.69
CA VAL A 356 -16.37 -4.02 4.26
C VAL A 356 -16.14 -5.44 3.75
N ARG A 357 -17.22 -6.13 3.45
CA ARG A 357 -17.20 -7.50 2.95
C ARG A 357 -17.64 -7.54 1.49
N TYR A 358 -16.84 -8.17 0.65
CA TYR A 358 -17.30 -8.52 -0.68
C TYR A 358 -18.17 -9.78 -0.60
N GLU A 359 -19.40 -9.71 -1.10
CA GLU A 359 -20.41 -10.77 -0.95
C GLU A 359 -20.00 -12.11 -1.59
N ASN A 360 -19.25 -12.05 -2.68
CA ASN A 360 -18.81 -13.26 -3.39
C ASN A 360 -17.30 -13.50 -3.18
N SER A 361 -16.95 -14.11 -2.06
CA SER A 361 -15.58 -14.55 -1.79
C SER A 361 -15.20 -15.85 -2.53
N ASN A 362 -16.10 -16.45 -3.29
CA ASN A 362 -15.82 -17.65 -4.03
C ASN A 362 -14.89 -17.37 -5.21
N ARG A 363 -13.84 -18.14 -5.28
CA ARG A 363 -12.90 -18.12 -6.40
C ARG A 363 -13.48 -18.95 -7.54
N LEU A 364 -14.17 -18.29 -8.47
CA LEU A 364 -14.83 -18.97 -9.59
C LEU A 364 -13.83 -19.66 -10.53
N GLU A 365 -12.57 -19.21 -10.51
CA GLU A 365 -11.46 -19.81 -11.23
C GLU A 365 -10.95 -21.12 -10.61
N LEU A 366 -11.33 -21.43 -9.35
CA LEU A 366 -10.96 -22.66 -8.68
C LEU A 366 -12.08 -23.69 -8.75
N GLN A 367 -11.78 -24.81 -9.35
CA GLN A 367 -12.68 -25.97 -9.35
C GLN A 367 -12.15 -26.98 -8.31
N TYR A 368 -12.99 -27.25 -7.31
CA TYR A 368 -12.68 -28.26 -6.31
C TYR A 368 -13.23 -29.60 -6.77
N LYS A 369 -12.36 -30.61 -6.84
CA LYS A 369 -12.73 -31.99 -7.09
C LYS A 369 -12.42 -32.81 -5.86
N VAL A 370 -13.45 -33.43 -5.29
CA VAL A 370 -13.30 -34.36 -4.18
C VAL A 370 -13.36 -35.77 -4.71
N GLU A 371 -12.31 -36.53 -4.52
CA GLU A 371 -12.30 -37.96 -4.90
C GLU A 371 -12.18 -38.82 -3.66
N LYS A 372 -13.04 -39.81 -3.57
CA LYS A 372 -12.99 -40.85 -2.53
C LYS A 372 -11.92 -41.86 -2.90
N ILE A 373 -10.96 -42.05 -2.03
CA ILE A 373 -9.97 -43.09 -2.14
C ILE A 373 -10.34 -44.21 -1.20
N GLU A 374 -10.50 -45.41 -1.72
CA GLU A 374 -10.68 -46.60 -0.91
C GLU A 374 -9.30 -47.13 -0.50
N VAL A 375 -9.05 -47.15 0.79
CA VAL A 375 -7.76 -47.52 1.37
C VAL A 375 -7.89 -48.93 1.95
N GLU A 376 -7.03 -49.84 1.53
CA GLU A 376 -6.94 -51.16 2.13
C GLU A 376 -6.10 -51.12 3.40
N TYR A 377 -6.69 -51.45 4.54
CA TYR A 377 -6.02 -51.53 5.82
C TYR A 377 -5.37 -52.90 5.97
N LYS A 378 -4.07 -52.93 6.33
CA LYS A 378 -3.40 -54.15 6.76
C LYS A 378 -3.78 -54.46 8.20
N LYS A 379 -4.73 -55.33 8.41
CA LYS A 379 -5.41 -55.58 9.69
C LYS A 379 -4.51 -56.13 10.80
N ASP A 380 -3.31 -56.62 10.53
CA ASP A 380 -2.57 -57.49 11.45
C ASP A 380 -1.19 -56.93 11.92
N GLN A 381 -0.90 -55.67 11.64
CA GLN A 381 0.38 -55.07 12.07
C GLN A 381 0.14 -53.87 13.01
N PHE A 382 0.51 -54.03 14.27
CA PHE A 382 0.47 -52.98 15.28
C PHE A 382 1.89 -52.42 15.48
N TYR A 383 2.01 -51.13 15.57
CA TYR A 383 3.29 -50.47 15.86
C TYR A 383 3.16 -49.67 17.18
N ASP A 384 4.23 -49.66 17.98
CA ASP A 384 4.30 -48.83 19.18
C ASP A 384 4.58 -47.36 18.84
N LYS A 385 4.68 -46.49 19.85
CA LYS A 385 4.96 -45.06 19.69
C LYS A 385 6.33 -44.78 19.04
N GLU A 386 7.26 -45.73 19.12
CA GLU A 386 8.60 -45.66 18.54
C GLU A 386 8.65 -46.30 17.16
N GLY A 387 7.51 -46.71 16.58
CA GLY A 387 7.43 -47.32 15.25
C GLY A 387 7.91 -48.79 15.18
N ARG A 388 7.94 -49.50 16.30
CA ARG A 388 8.31 -50.93 16.36
C ARG A 388 7.06 -51.81 16.31
N LEU A 389 7.16 -52.96 15.70
CA LEU A 389 6.06 -53.92 15.63
C LEU A 389 5.67 -54.34 17.07
N SER A 390 4.42 -54.17 17.41
CA SER A 390 3.88 -54.47 18.74
C SER A 390 2.77 -55.52 18.64
N ASN A 391 2.74 -56.45 19.58
CA ASN A 391 1.71 -57.46 19.67
C ASN A 391 0.42 -57.01 20.39
N TYR A 392 0.38 -55.73 20.82
CA TYR A 392 -0.74 -55.16 21.54
C TYR A 392 -1.41 -54.04 20.79
N PRO A 393 -2.75 -54.02 20.71
CA PRO A 393 -3.49 -52.92 20.08
C PRO A 393 -3.29 -51.64 20.92
N SER A 394 -2.60 -50.66 20.35
CA SER A 394 -2.59 -49.30 20.91
C SER A 394 -3.81 -48.54 20.37
N ALA A 395 -4.22 -47.48 21.12
CA ALA A 395 -5.41 -46.68 20.76
C ALA A 395 -5.31 -46.02 19.36
N VAL A 396 -4.12 -45.98 18.77
CA VAL A 396 -3.87 -45.53 17.39
C VAL A 396 -2.94 -46.56 16.72
N ASN A 397 -3.46 -47.22 15.68
CA ASN A 397 -2.64 -48.11 14.87
C ASN A 397 -1.80 -47.32 13.87
N ILE A 398 -0.55 -47.08 14.21
CA ILE A 398 0.40 -46.32 13.40
C ILE A 398 0.58 -46.98 12.00
N GLY A 399 0.50 -48.31 11.91
CA GLY A 399 0.56 -49.06 10.66
C GLY A 399 -0.55 -48.66 9.69
N ASP A 400 -1.78 -48.44 10.19
CA ASP A 400 -2.90 -47.99 9.35
C ASP A 400 -2.69 -46.59 8.84
N VAL A 401 -2.14 -45.69 9.68
CA VAL A 401 -1.82 -44.30 9.29
C VAL A 401 -0.75 -44.28 8.20
N TRP A 402 0.31 -45.06 8.35
CA TRP A 402 1.41 -45.14 7.35
C TRP A 402 0.91 -45.75 6.03
N SER A 403 0.20 -46.86 6.08
CA SER A 403 -0.40 -47.50 4.89
C SER A 403 -1.35 -46.57 4.17
N THR A 404 -2.17 -45.79 4.91
CA THR A 404 -3.08 -44.82 4.36
C THR A 404 -2.35 -43.66 3.67
N ASN A 405 -1.30 -43.16 4.29
CA ASN A 405 -0.51 -42.05 3.72
C ASN A 405 0.24 -42.49 2.47
N GLU A 406 0.81 -43.70 2.46
CA GLU A 406 1.47 -44.26 1.30
C GLU A 406 0.51 -44.45 0.12
N GLN A 407 -0.68 -44.99 0.34
CA GLN A 407 -1.71 -45.16 -0.69
C GLN A 407 -2.22 -43.82 -1.20
N LYS A 408 -2.42 -42.82 -0.33
CA LYS A 408 -2.76 -41.45 -0.72
C LYS A 408 -1.63 -40.79 -1.56
N ALA A 409 -0.38 -40.94 -1.15
CA ALA A 409 0.75 -40.42 -1.90
C ALA A 409 0.90 -41.05 -3.28
N LYS A 410 0.68 -42.38 -3.38
CA LYS A 410 0.65 -43.11 -4.66
C LYS A 410 -0.48 -42.64 -5.57
N PHE A 411 -1.66 -42.38 -5.02
CA PHE A 411 -2.78 -41.85 -5.76
C PHE A 411 -2.50 -40.42 -6.25
N LEU A 412 -2.01 -39.54 -5.38
CA LEU A 412 -1.65 -38.17 -5.73
C LEU A 412 -0.57 -38.12 -6.81
N SER A 413 0.43 -39.03 -6.79
CA SER A 413 1.48 -39.06 -7.79
C SER A 413 0.93 -39.24 -9.20
N THR A 414 -0.17 -39.99 -9.37
CA THR A 414 -0.82 -40.18 -10.68
C THR A 414 -1.37 -38.88 -11.27
N TYR A 415 -1.77 -37.93 -10.43
CA TYR A 415 -2.22 -36.60 -10.87
C TYR A 415 -1.05 -35.67 -11.14
N ILE A 416 -0.03 -35.68 -10.27
CA ILE A 416 1.16 -34.83 -10.43
C ILE A 416 1.83 -35.09 -11.78
N TYR A 417 1.98 -36.32 -12.18
CA TYR A 417 2.58 -36.67 -13.48
C TYR A 417 1.72 -36.24 -14.69
N ARG A 418 0.43 -35.96 -14.49
CA ARG A 418 -0.48 -35.48 -15.56
C ARG A 418 -0.56 -33.95 -15.64
N ILE A 419 -0.03 -33.21 -14.67
CA ILE A 419 -0.07 -31.73 -14.68
C ILE A 419 0.48 -31.14 -15.98
N PRO A 420 1.62 -31.58 -16.54
CA PRO A 420 2.13 -31.05 -17.81
C PRO A 420 1.15 -31.25 -18.98
N ASP A 421 0.44 -32.39 -18.99
CA ASP A 421 -0.53 -32.67 -20.04
C ASP A 421 -1.80 -31.80 -19.89
N TYR A 422 -2.25 -31.57 -18.68
CA TYR A 422 -3.36 -30.62 -18.40
C TYR A 422 -3.01 -29.19 -18.80
N ILE A 423 -1.79 -28.74 -18.49
CA ILE A 423 -1.31 -27.42 -18.89
C ILE A 423 -1.32 -27.30 -20.42
N ARG A 424 -0.79 -28.28 -21.14
CA ARG A 424 -0.81 -28.29 -22.60
C ARG A 424 -2.23 -28.28 -23.17
N GLN A 425 -3.17 -29.02 -22.56
CA GLN A 425 -4.57 -29.00 -22.98
C GLN A 425 -5.25 -27.66 -22.77
N LEU A 426 -4.90 -26.94 -21.70
CA LEU A 426 -5.40 -25.60 -21.46
C LEU A 426 -4.83 -24.60 -22.48
N GLN A 427 -3.53 -24.68 -22.77
CA GLN A 427 -2.87 -23.83 -23.77
C GLN A 427 -3.40 -24.03 -25.20
N THR A 428 -3.94 -25.21 -25.51
CA THR A 428 -4.51 -25.51 -26.85
C THR A 428 -5.99 -25.16 -26.94
N LYS A 429 -6.71 -25.02 -25.82
CA LYS A 429 -8.12 -24.67 -25.81
C LYS A 429 -8.37 -23.17 -25.84
N ASP A 430 -7.51 -22.43 -25.18
CA ASP A 430 -7.55 -20.98 -25.19
C ASP A 430 -6.28 -20.52 -25.93
N SER A 431 -6.43 -20.20 -27.20
CA SER A 431 -5.45 -19.35 -27.87
C SER A 431 -5.53 -17.99 -27.15
N ILE A 432 -4.82 -17.90 -26.04
CA ILE A 432 -4.57 -16.62 -25.40
C ILE A 432 -3.52 -15.93 -26.28
N ASP A 433 -4.01 -15.00 -27.13
CA ASP A 433 -3.18 -13.99 -27.79
C ASP A 433 -2.49 -13.10 -26.76
#